data_c438aced68a14efa85468c8a4fc90f7d
#
_entry.id   c438aced68a14efa85468c8a4fc90f7d
#
_cell.length_a   1.000
_cell.length_b   1.000
_cell.length_c   1.000
_cell.angle_alpha   90.00
_cell.angle_beta   90.00
_cell.angle_gamma   90.00
#
_symmetry.space_group_name_H-M   'P 1'
#
loop_
_entity.id
_entity.type
_entity.pdbx_description
1 polymer ?
#
loop_
_entity_poly.entity_id
_entity_poly.type
_entity_poly.pdbx_seq_one_letter_code
_entity_poly.pdbx_strand_id
1 'polypeptide(L)'
;MAITFEIRTTEIKPFTYRTPLITPDENGELSIKYSRQQQKHIKKVVLLNLVGRNAKGDIVSYEPLKQVNRFLLAHHLDDNRQESEQYSKGLVHYFSFLIELQRLWDSEYDQELYNEQIDLPRPSWDTFPIRKSDKATYQYREALIKAVLEPIRPNQAIARTTATAYMSAVVKFYSFHIRNGYKFNNPPFEHEVVSIQFQGDSASIGAYLTKDVHTTDLRLNLGKSRRNEGGSLSSSRRNLNPLTNKEWQVVEDILTNTRRVIKNVAGETTTSSLSIEYCLFFLVARYTGLRKEEVASLHKGQVVKPDERKKAMRFGVGSQYGSLTKTSGAGNKPRQTIIPKRIMQLLYEYTRSGRYKKRISKFKEHCKIKRQKGELGYFYGDDGVDESKEYLFISQTGVPFFTKLSEANARWNEIRTTANVSSGLDLTGTIHNLRATFAVSLFRLLLRNVTPDKALALVSECLGHGEESVTLMYLKIAQDEPSGDEIYEDILEFIGVFEETDTSVTENQ
;
A
#
# COMPACT_ATOMS: atom_id res chain seq x y z
N MET A 1 -1.71 21.09 40.77
CA MET A 1 -0.59 20.42 40.05
C MET A 1 -0.98 20.34 38.59
N ALA A 2 -0.15 20.83 37.69
CA ALA A 2 -0.47 20.78 36.25
C ALA A 2 -0.49 19.32 35.76
N ILE A 3 -1.60 18.91 35.13
CA ILE A 3 -1.74 17.61 34.48
C ILE A 3 -1.38 17.80 33.02
N THR A 4 -0.48 16.97 32.50
CA THR A 4 -0.11 16.95 31.09
C THR A 4 -0.90 15.85 30.38
N PHE A 5 -1.57 16.18 29.28
CA PHE A 5 -2.34 15.22 28.51
C PHE A 5 -1.58 14.75 27.27
N GLU A 6 -1.69 13.48 26.95
CA GLU A 6 -1.11 12.86 25.75
C GLU A 6 -2.05 11.81 25.16
N ILE A 7 -1.90 11.54 23.85
CA ILE A 7 -2.61 10.44 23.20
C ILE A 7 -1.76 9.19 23.25
N ARG A 8 -2.32 8.11 23.79
CA ARG A 8 -1.70 6.78 23.84
C ARG A 8 -2.53 5.75 23.09
N THR A 9 -1.85 4.82 22.44
CA THR A 9 -2.49 3.72 21.74
C THR A 9 -2.43 2.44 22.56
N THR A 10 -3.54 1.68 22.57
CA THR A 10 -3.61 0.33 23.11
C THR A 10 -3.84 -0.64 21.94
N GLU A 11 -3.00 -1.65 21.84
CA GLU A 11 -3.13 -2.70 20.83
C GLU A 11 -3.71 -3.98 21.44
N ILE A 12 -4.78 -4.50 20.85
CA ILE A 12 -5.38 -5.78 21.23
C ILE A 12 -5.11 -6.79 20.11
N LYS A 13 -4.41 -7.87 20.42
CA LYS A 13 -4.00 -8.94 19.50
C LYS A 13 -4.14 -10.32 20.15
N PRO A 14 -4.89 -11.26 19.58
CA PRO A 14 -5.94 -11.08 18.57
C PRO A 14 -7.20 -10.47 19.19
N PHE A 15 -8.10 -9.94 18.36
CA PHE A 15 -9.39 -9.43 18.78
C PHE A 15 -10.53 -10.20 18.11
N THR A 16 -11.54 -10.61 18.90
CA THR A 16 -12.74 -11.24 18.36
C THR A 16 -13.96 -10.39 18.70
N TYR A 17 -14.51 -9.76 17.67
CA TYR A 17 -15.76 -9.04 17.78
C TYR A 17 -16.93 -10.03 17.75
N ARG A 18 -17.90 -9.84 18.63
CA ARG A 18 -19.16 -10.59 18.68
C ARG A 18 -20.32 -9.61 18.62
N THR A 19 -21.25 -9.84 17.72
CA THR A 19 -22.43 -8.99 17.59
C THR A 19 -23.27 -9.06 18.88
N PRO A 20 -23.55 -7.92 19.53
CA PRO A 20 -24.45 -7.89 20.67
C PRO A 20 -25.88 -8.14 20.19
N LEU A 21 -26.61 -8.99 20.92
CA LEU A 21 -28.03 -9.27 20.77
C LEU A 21 -28.74 -8.72 21.98
N ILE A 22 -29.62 -7.74 21.77
CA ILE A 22 -30.43 -7.17 22.83
C ILE A 22 -31.73 -8.00 22.91
N THR A 23 -31.93 -8.66 23.99
CA THR A 23 -33.15 -9.48 24.25
C THR A 23 -33.77 -9.09 25.58
N PRO A 24 -35.09 -8.93 25.67
CA PRO A 24 -35.74 -8.81 26.97
C PRO A 24 -35.56 -10.11 27.76
N ASP A 25 -35.33 -10.01 29.05
CA ASP A 25 -35.33 -11.12 29.95
C ASP A 25 -36.77 -11.48 30.38
N GLU A 26 -36.92 -12.46 31.29
CA GLU A 26 -38.21 -12.93 31.77
C GLU A 26 -39.01 -11.85 32.52
N ASN A 27 -38.35 -10.78 33.01
CA ASN A 27 -38.94 -9.64 33.70
C ASN A 27 -39.17 -8.43 32.76
N GLY A 28 -38.87 -8.56 31.46
CA GLY A 28 -38.96 -7.47 30.49
C GLY A 28 -37.78 -6.48 30.53
N GLU A 29 -36.74 -6.75 31.34
CA GLU A 29 -35.52 -5.95 31.33
C GLU A 29 -34.62 -6.32 30.13
N LEU A 30 -33.99 -5.30 29.52
CA LEU A 30 -33.13 -5.51 28.37
C LEU A 30 -31.79 -6.13 28.79
N SER A 31 -31.54 -7.36 28.34
CA SER A 31 -30.25 -8.04 28.53
C SER A 31 -29.43 -8.10 27.25
N ILE A 32 -28.12 -7.98 27.37
CA ILE A 32 -27.20 -8.07 26.24
C ILE A 32 -26.57 -9.46 26.23
N LYS A 33 -26.84 -10.22 25.16
CA LYS A 33 -26.17 -11.49 24.87
C LYS A 33 -25.28 -11.33 23.65
N TYR A 34 -24.16 -12.05 23.58
CA TYR A 34 -23.25 -11.98 22.47
C TYR A 34 -23.39 -13.22 21.56
N SER A 35 -23.60 -12.98 20.26
CA SER A 35 -23.74 -14.07 19.30
C SER A 35 -22.45 -14.90 19.22
N ARG A 36 -22.57 -16.22 19.28
CA ARG A 36 -21.46 -17.16 19.01
C ARG A 36 -21.32 -17.46 17.53
N GLN A 37 -22.34 -17.25 16.73
CA GLN A 37 -22.34 -17.52 15.28
C GLN A 37 -21.85 -16.34 14.46
N GLN A 38 -22.14 -15.12 14.91
CA GLN A 38 -21.73 -13.89 14.24
C GLN A 38 -20.47 -13.32 14.93
N GLN A 39 -19.33 -13.93 14.63
CA GLN A 39 -18.03 -13.49 15.15
C GLN A 39 -17.15 -13.01 14.02
N LYS A 40 -16.40 -11.94 14.26
CA LYS A 40 -15.37 -11.43 13.35
C LYS A 40 -14.03 -11.41 14.05
N HIS A 41 -13.08 -12.13 13.47
CA HIS A 41 -11.71 -12.20 14.00
C HIS A 41 -10.84 -11.15 13.30
N ILE A 42 -10.19 -10.33 14.10
CA ILE A 42 -9.33 -9.23 13.65
C ILE A 42 -7.92 -9.48 14.18
N LYS A 43 -6.91 -9.39 13.33
CA LYS A 43 -5.50 -9.64 13.71
C LYS A 43 -5.02 -8.68 14.79
N LYS A 44 -5.40 -7.41 14.65
CA LYS A 44 -4.99 -6.33 15.54
C LYS A 44 -6.02 -5.20 15.50
N VAL A 45 -6.48 -4.79 16.66
CA VAL A 45 -7.26 -3.56 16.86
C VAL A 45 -6.39 -2.55 17.60
N VAL A 46 -6.38 -1.32 17.13
CA VAL A 46 -5.71 -0.20 17.80
C VAL A 46 -6.77 0.73 18.35
N LEU A 47 -6.70 1.01 19.64
CA LEU A 47 -7.58 1.94 20.33
C LEU A 47 -6.78 3.16 20.80
N LEU A 48 -7.36 4.35 20.73
CA LEU A 48 -6.77 5.59 21.18
C LEU A 48 -7.35 6.01 22.52
N ASN A 49 -6.48 6.49 23.41
CA ASN A 49 -6.84 6.91 24.74
C ASN A 49 -6.18 8.25 25.06
N LEU A 50 -6.90 9.10 25.76
CA LEU A 50 -6.38 10.30 26.38
C LEU A 50 -5.83 9.95 27.76
N VAL A 51 -4.56 10.24 28.00
CA VAL A 51 -3.86 9.91 29.24
C VAL A 51 -3.38 11.19 29.89
N GLY A 52 -3.79 11.45 31.13
CA GLY A 52 -3.30 12.55 31.95
C GLY A 52 -2.20 12.08 32.89
N ARG A 53 -1.09 12.83 32.95
CA ARG A 53 0.03 12.58 33.84
C ARG A 53 0.27 13.73 34.77
N ASN A 54 0.63 13.40 36.02
CA ASN A 54 1.10 14.39 37.00
C ASN A 54 2.55 14.83 36.72
N ALA A 55 3.06 15.78 37.47
CA ALA A 55 4.43 16.26 37.38
C ALA A 55 5.51 15.21 37.67
N LYS A 56 5.14 14.07 38.33
CA LYS A 56 6.01 12.93 38.57
C LYS A 56 6.01 11.92 37.43
N GLY A 57 5.13 12.10 36.42
CA GLY A 57 4.97 11.18 35.30
C GLY A 57 3.96 10.05 35.54
N ASP A 58 3.33 9.97 36.72
CA ASP A 58 2.32 8.94 37.01
C ASP A 58 1.04 9.24 36.25
N ILE A 59 0.33 8.17 35.85
CA ILE A 59 -0.97 8.27 35.18
C ILE A 59 -2.03 8.61 36.24
N VAL A 60 -2.69 9.75 36.08
CA VAL A 60 -3.77 10.21 36.96
C VAL A 60 -5.16 10.14 36.32
N SER A 61 -5.22 10.12 34.98
CA SER A 61 -6.46 9.90 34.23
C SER A 61 -6.20 9.05 33.00
N TYR A 62 -7.20 8.25 32.63
CA TYR A 62 -7.16 7.39 31.44
C TYR A 62 -8.58 7.30 30.85
N GLU A 63 -8.76 7.92 29.68
CA GLU A 63 -10.05 7.98 29.02
C GLU A 63 -9.97 7.48 27.58
N PRO A 64 -10.75 6.45 27.20
CA PRO A 64 -10.84 6.04 25.81
C PRO A 64 -11.47 7.13 24.94
N LEU A 65 -10.87 7.46 23.79
CA LEU A 65 -11.46 8.34 22.81
C LEU A 65 -12.59 7.61 22.07
N LYS A 66 -13.77 7.58 22.68
CA LYS A 66 -14.93 6.75 22.26
C LYS A 66 -15.25 6.89 20.77
N GLN A 67 -15.32 8.12 20.25
CA GLN A 67 -15.70 8.37 18.86
C GLN A 67 -14.59 7.94 17.87
N VAL A 68 -13.33 8.16 18.21
CA VAL A 68 -12.20 7.68 17.43
C VAL A 68 -12.20 6.15 17.39
N ASN A 69 -12.36 5.52 18.54
CA ASN A 69 -12.35 4.06 18.67
C ASN A 69 -13.54 3.42 17.94
N ARG A 70 -14.71 4.08 17.94
CA ARG A 70 -15.87 3.68 17.14
C ARG A 70 -15.56 3.70 15.65
N PHE A 71 -14.93 4.75 15.15
CA PHE A 71 -14.51 4.85 13.74
C PHE A 71 -13.50 3.76 13.38
N LEU A 72 -12.45 3.57 14.20
CA LEU A 72 -11.42 2.56 13.95
C LEU A 72 -11.99 1.13 13.97
N LEU A 73 -12.93 0.85 14.88
CA LEU A 73 -13.59 -0.45 14.95
C LEU A 73 -14.51 -0.65 13.74
N ALA A 74 -15.30 0.36 13.34
CA ALA A 74 -16.16 0.30 12.17
C ALA A 74 -15.36 0.01 10.89
N HIS A 75 -14.15 0.59 10.75
CA HIS A 75 -13.27 0.28 9.63
C HIS A 75 -12.92 -1.22 9.52
N HIS A 76 -12.77 -1.92 10.65
CA HIS A 76 -12.59 -3.36 10.65
C HIS A 76 -13.89 -4.12 10.38
N LEU A 77 -15.02 -3.65 10.92
CA LEU A 77 -16.29 -4.36 10.85
C LEU A 77 -17.05 -4.13 9.55
N ASP A 78 -17.16 -2.89 9.12
CA ASP A 78 -17.96 -2.48 7.96
C ASP A 78 -17.17 -2.56 6.66
N ASP A 79 -15.91 -2.10 6.67
CA ASP A 79 -15.03 -2.11 5.51
C ASP A 79 -14.25 -3.42 5.33
N ASN A 80 -14.44 -4.39 6.23
CA ASN A 80 -13.78 -5.71 6.24
C ASN A 80 -12.24 -5.65 6.16
N ARG A 81 -11.60 -4.67 6.84
CA ARG A 81 -10.15 -4.47 6.82
C ARG A 81 -9.48 -5.06 8.06
N GLN A 82 -8.32 -5.67 7.88
CA GLN A 82 -7.52 -6.25 8.97
C GLN A 82 -6.54 -5.25 9.60
N GLU A 83 -6.28 -4.13 8.95
CA GLU A 83 -5.32 -3.11 9.39
C GLU A 83 -5.96 -1.72 9.41
N SER A 84 -5.80 -1.02 10.54
CA SER A 84 -6.21 0.38 10.73
C SER A 84 -5.04 1.31 11.08
N GLU A 85 -3.79 0.82 10.98
CA GLU A 85 -2.61 1.51 11.48
C GLU A 85 -2.39 2.89 10.84
N GLN A 86 -2.69 3.04 9.56
CA GLN A 86 -2.57 4.33 8.88
C GLN A 86 -3.53 5.37 9.46
N TYR A 87 -4.77 4.97 9.73
CA TYR A 87 -5.78 5.87 10.33
C TYR A 87 -5.46 6.17 11.79
N SER A 88 -5.08 5.18 12.57
CA SER A 88 -4.72 5.38 13.97
C SER A 88 -3.53 6.34 14.11
N LYS A 89 -2.47 6.22 13.29
CA LYS A 89 -1.34 7.16 13.28
C LYS A 89 -1.76 8.59 12.93
N GLY A 90 -2.59 8.75 11.89
CA GLY A 90 -3.10 10.07 11.50
C GLY A 90 -3.96 10.71 12.59
N LEU A 91 -4.81 9.92 13.26
CA LEU A 91 -5.66 10.40 14.35
C LEU A 91 -4.88 10.67 15.63
N VAL A 92 -3.86 9.87 15.98
CA VAL A 92 -2.94 10.20 17.07
C VAL A 92 -2.32 11.57 16.83
N HIS A 93 -1.82 11.83 15.63
CA HIS A 93 -1.18 13.11 15.29
C HIS A 93 -2.19 14.28 15.37
N TYR A 94 -3.41 14.10 14.84
CA TYR A 94 -4.45 15.12 14.88
C TYR A 94 -4.92 15.44 16.32
N PHE A 95 -5.22 14.42 17.12
CA PHE A 95 -5.66 14.62 18.48
C PHE A 95 -4.55 15.15 19.40
N SER A 96 -3.28 14.81 19.13
CA SER A 96 -2.15 15.46 19.81
C SER A 96 -2.06 16.94 19.46
N PHE A 97 -2.27 17.30 18.18
CA PHE A 97 -2.36 18.71 17.77
C PHE A 97 -3.52 19.43 18.46
N LEU A 98 -4.68 18.79 18.58
CA LEU A 98 -5.83 19.37 19.27
C LEU A 98 -5.55 19.64 20.75
N ILE A 99 -4.83 18.74 21.44
CA ILE A 99 -4.39 18.94 22.83
C ILE A 99 -3.49 20.18 22.93
N GLU A 100 -2.57 20.39 21.99
CA GLU A 100 -1.72 21.59 22.00
C GLU A 100 -2.53 22.86 21.74
N LEU A 101 -3.53 22.85 20.86
CA LEU A 101 -4.44 23.97 20.69
C LEU A 101 -5.22 24.27 21.98
N GLN A 102 -5.69 23.24 22.67
CA GLN A 102 -6.37 23.38 23.95
C GLN A 102 -5.44 23.97 25.01
N ARG A 103 -4.19 23.52 25.07
CA ARG A 103 -3.19 24.03 26.00
C ARG A 103 -2.90 25.53 25.76
N LEU A 104 -2.79 25.93 24.49
CA LEU A 104 -2.61 27.33 24.13
C LEU A 104 -3.83 28.16 24.56
N TRP A 105 -5.03 27.70 24.21
CA TRP A 105 -6.27 28.36 24.62
C TRP A 105 -6.37 28.50 26.17
N ASP A 106 -6.12 27.39 26.90
CA ASP A 106 -6.15 27.35 28.37
C ASP A 106 -5.12 28.34 28.99
N SER A 107 -4.00 28.62 28.30
CA SER A 107 -2.98 29.58 28.78
C SER A 107 -3.36 31.03 28.56
N GLU A 108 -4.26 31.30 27.62
CA GLU A 108 -4.74 32.67 27.28
C GLU A 108 -6.12 32.96 27.89
N TYR A 109 -6.80 31.92 28.38
CA TYR A 109 -8.15 32.03 28.93
C TYR A 109 -8.15 32.78 30.24
N ASP A 110 -8.95 33.83 30.31
CA ASP A 110 -9.27 34.58 31.51
C ASP A 110 -10.78 34.57 31.72
N GLN A 111 -11.23 34.00 32.84
CA GLN A 111 -12.64 33.83 33.16
C GLN A 111 -13.40 35.16 33.31
N GLU A 112 -12.72 36.22 33.74
CA GLU A 112 -13.36 37.53 33.94
C GLU A 112 -13.52 38.28 32.62
N LEU A 113 -12.64 38.04 31.65
CA LEU A 113 -12.62 38.71 30.35
C LEU A 113 -13.35 37.93 29.26
N TYR A 114 -13.54 36.62 29.41
CA TYR A 114 -14.12 35.77 28.40
C TYR A 114 -15.60 36.05 28.16
N ASN A 115 -15.96 36.29 26.89
CA ASN A 115 -17.32 36.46 26.44
C ASN A 115 -17.72 35.37 25.42
N GLU A 116 -18.62 34.50 25.81
CA GLU A 116 -19.11 33.37 24.96
C GLU A 116 -19.67 33.81 23.60
N GLN A 117 -20.14 35.05 23.45
CA GLN A 117 -20.73 35.55 22.20
C GLN A 117 -19.67 36.08 21.23
N ILE A 118 -18.51 36.49 21.72
CA ILE A 118 -17.48 37.18 20.94
C ILE A 118 -16.22 36.29 20.78
N ASP A 119 -15.82 35.63 21.87
CA ASP A 119 -14.57 34.90 21.93
C ASP A 119 -14.71 33.46 21.37
N LEU A 120 -13.59 32.94 20.89
CA LEU A 120 -13.57 31.58 20.37
C LEU A 120 -13.71 30.55 21.50
N PRO A 121 -14.58 29.57 21.35
CA PRO A 121 -14.71 28.51 22.34
C PRO A 121 -13.43 27.65 22.41
N ARG A 122 -13.22 27.00 23.55
CA ARG A 122 -12.13 26.05 23.72
C ARG A 122 -12.14 25.01 22.58
N PRO A 123 -11.03 24.81 21.84
CA PRO A 123 -11.01 23.88 20.73
C PRO A 123 -11.42 22.48 21.14
N SER A 124 -12.34 21.87 20.38
CA SER A 124 -12.84 20.51 20.59
C SER A 124 -12.88 19.77 19.26
N TRP A 125 -13.00 18.45 19.31
CA TRP A 125 -13.11 17.63 18.10
C TRP A 125 -14.48 17.80 17.40
N ASP A 126 -15.51 18.25 18.09
CA ASP A 126 -16.89 18.32 17.62
C ASP A 126 -17.50 19.73 17.66
N THR A 127 -16.81 20.71 18.21
CA THR A 127 -17.26 22.10 18.27
C THR A 127 -16.41 22.96 17.36
N PHE A 128 -17.02 23.53 16.33
CA PHE A 128 -16.34 24.31 15.31
C PHE A 128 -16.86 25.77 15.29
N PRO A 129 -15.95 26.75 15.30
CA PRO A 129 -16.31 28.15 15.01
C PRO A 129 -16.89 28.30 13.60
N ILE A 130 -17.53 29.44 13.32
CA ILE A 130 -18.12 29.71 12.00
C ILE A 130 -17.02 29.90 10.96
N ARG A 131 -15.96 30.66 11.30
CA ARG A 131 -14.87 30.94 10.36
C ARG A 131 -13.98 29.73 10.11
N LYS A 132 -13.63 29.50 8.85
CA LYS A 132 -12.77 28.38 8.45
C LYS A 132 -11.41 28.39 9.13
N SER A 133 -10.76 29.57 9.19
CA SER A 133 -9.44 29.77 9.83
C SER A 133 -9.38 29.34 11.29
N ASP A 134 -10.49 29.41 11.98
CA ASP A 134 -10.56 29.18 13.43
C ASP A 134 -10.92 27.74 13.77
N LYS A 135 -11.34 26.95 12.77
CA LYS A 135 -11.67 25.54 12.95
C LYS A 135 -10.39 24.70 13.10
N ALA A 136 -10.35 23.83 14.08
CA ALA A 136 -9.21 22.94 14.34
C ALA A 136 -8.77 22.12 13.12
N THR A 137 -9.68 21.74 12.23
CA THR A 137 -9.39 20.98 11.00
C THR A 137 -8.57 21.80 10.00
N TYR A 138 -8.87 23.10 9.83
CA TYR A 138 -8.12 23.99 8.93
C TYR A 138 -6.79 24.41 9.56
N GLN A 139 -6.75 24.69 10.86
CA GLN A 139 -5.51 24.96 11.58
C GLN A 139 -4.55 23.76 11.49
N TYR A 140 -5.08 22.55 11.62
CA TYR A 140 -4.28 21.33 11.41
C TYR A 140 -3.77 21.19 9.97
N ARG A 141 -4.60 21.54 8.97
CA ARG A 141 -4.18 21.60 7.57
C ARG A 141 -2.97 22.51 7.38
N GLU A 142 -3.05 23.74 7.91
CA GLU A 142 -1.94 24.71 7.83
C GLU A 142 -0.69 24.22 8.57
N ALA A 143 -0.86 23.60 9.75
CA ALA A 143 0.25 23.03 10.49
C ALA A 143 0.95 21.90 9.70
N LEU A 144 0.20 21.05 9.01
CA LEU A 144 0.77 20.01 8.14
C LEU A 144 1.50 20.60 6.92
N ILE A 145 0.95 21.65 6.31
CA ILE A 145 1.61 22.36 5.20
C ILE A 145 2.94 22.95 5.66
N LYS A 146 2.97 23.63 6.79
CA LYS A 146 4.19 24.19 7.38
C LYS A 146 5.20 23.11 7.72
N ALA A 147 4.78 22.00 8.33
CA ALA A 147 5.67 20.87 8.65
C ALA A 147 6.31 20.21 7.43
N VAL A 148 5.66 20.31 6.26
CA VAL A 148 6.21 19.80 4.99
C VAL A 148 7.12 20.79 4.29
N LEU A 149 6.73 22.08 4.25
CA LEU A 149 7.40 23.10 3.45
C LEU A 149 8.49 23.84 4.24
N GLU A 150 8.25 24.12 5.51
CA GLU A 150 9.06 24.96 6.39
C GLU A 150 9.25 24.32 7.77
N PRO A 151 9.83 23.12 7.86
CA PRO A 151 9.99 22.45 9.15
C PRO A 151 10.93 23.27 10.05
N ILE A 152 10.48 23.56 11.28
CA ILE A 152 11.26 24.30 12.27
C ILE A 152 12.57 23.59 12.59
N ARG A 153 12.59 22.27 12.58
CA ARG A 153 13.76 21.42 12.76
C ARG A 153 13.77 20.28 11.73
N PRO A 154 14.93 19.86 11.21
CA PRO A 154 15.03 18.77 10.22
C PRO A 154 14.34 17.47 10.67
N ASN A 155 14.37 17.15 11.96
CA ASN A 155 13.74 15.96 12.53
C ASN A 155 12.21 16.09 12.67
N GLN A 156 11.63 17.28 12.51
CA GLN A 156 10.20 17.53 12.52
C GLN A 156 9.59 17.58 11.11
N ALA A 157 10.42 17.45 10.07
CA ALA A 157 9.95 17.42 8.69
C ALA A 157 9.07 16.20 8.44
N ILE A 158 7.87 16.43 7.94
CA ILE A 158 6.92 15.38 7.56
C ILE A 158 6.95 15.21 6.05
N ALA A 159 7.08 13.96 5.58
CA ALA A 159 6.98 13.68 4.15
C ALA A 159 5.59 14.06 3.61
N ARG A 160 5.52 14.62 2.38
CA ARG A 160 4.25 15.01 1.72
C ARG A 160 3.20 13.90 1.73
N THR A 161 3.62 12.65 1.44
CA THR A 161 2.74 11.48 1.46
C THR A 161 2.21 11.17 2.86
N THR A 162 3.01 11.38 3.90
CA THR A 162 2.60 11.20 5.30
C THR A 162 1.60 12.27 5.70
N ALA A 163 1.87 13.54 5.39
CA ALA A 163 0.94 14.63 5.67
C ALA A 163 -0.42 14.42 4.96
N THR A 164 -0.40 14.02 3.69
CA THR A 164 -1.63 13.69 2.94
C THR A 164 -2.37 12.50 3.56
N ALA A 165 -1.65 11.48 4.04
CA ALA A 165 -2.25 10.34 4.71
C ALA A 165 -2.90 10.73 6.05
N TYR A 166 -2.26 11.62 6.81
CA TYR A 166 -2.78 12.13 8.09
C TYR A 166 -4.04 12.96 7.86
N MET A 167 -4.02 13.89 6.90
CA MET A 167 -5.23 14.67 6.56
C MET A 167 -6.36 13.77 6.06
N SER A 168 -6.05 12.76 5.23
CA SER A 168 -7.04 11.78 4.77
C SER A 168 -7.69 11.00 5.92
N ALA A 169 -6.93 10.68 6.97
CA ALA A 169 -7.47 10.03 8.17
C ALA A 169 -8.48 10.93 8.90
N VAL A 170 -8.17 12.22 9.03
CA VAL A 170 -9.06 13.22 9.64
C VAL A 170 -10.35 13.40 8.83
N VAL A 171 -10.23 13.57 7.50
CA VAL A 171 -11.40 13.69 6.61
C VAL A 171 -12.30 12.45 6.71
N LYS A 172 -11.73 11.24 6.71
CA LYS A 172 -12.50 10.00 6.83
C LYS A 172 -13.16 9.83 8.19
N PHE A 173 -12.49 10.25 9.27
CA PHE A 173 -13.06 10.25 10.61
C PHE A 173 -14.31 11.13 10.69
N TYR A 174 -14.24 12.35 10.25
CA TYR A 174 -15.38 13.25 10.25
C TYR A 174 -16.48 12.83 9.28
N SER A 175 -16.12 12.38 8.07
CA SER A 175 -17.08 11.84 7.09
C SER A 175 -17.83 10.62 7.63
N PHE A 176 -17.18 9.77 8.41
CA PHE A 176 -17.82 8.64 9.08
C PHE A 176 -18.88 9.14 10.08
N HIS A 177 -18.56 10.11 10.92
CA HIS A 177 -19.49 10.65 11.90
C HIS A 177 -20.67 11.38 11.25
N ILE A 178 -20.42 12.18 10.22
CA ILE A 178 -21.49 12.86 9.44
C ILE A 178 -22.44 11.81 8.85
N ARG A 179 -21.94 10.77 8.20
CA ARG A 179 -22.76 9.70 7.63
C ARG A 179 -23.55 8.91 8.66
N ASN A 180 -23.05 8.80 9.87
CA ASN A 180 -23.73 8.13 11.00
C ASN A 180 -24.61 9.08 11.81
N GLY A 181 -24.96 10.25 11.27
CA GLY A 181 -25.93 11.17 11.86
C GLY A 181 -25.41 12.01 13.04
N TYR A 182 -24.08 12.07 13.25
CA TYR A 182 -23.52 13.00 14.24
C TYR A 182 -23.70 14.43 13.76
N LYS A 183 -24.33 15.27 14.60
CA LYS A 183 -24.60 16.66 14.29
C LYS A 183 -23.51 17.54 14.91
N PHE A 184 -22.70 18.14 14.04
CA PHE A 184 -21.76 19.18 14.40
C PHE A 184 -22.48 20.53 14.42
N ASN A 185 -22.08 21.46 15.30
CA ASN A 185 -22.61 22.82 15.33
C ASN A 185 -22.33 23.58 14.02
N ASN A 186 -21.12 23.39 13.45
CA ASN A 186 -20.73 23.84 12.11
C ASN A 186 -19.99 22.69 11.41
N PRO A 187 -20.02 22.62 10.07
CA PRO A 187 -19.33 21.55 9.34
C PRO A 187 -17.81 21.60 9.57
N PRO A 188 -17.15 20.44 9.79
CA PRO A 188 -15.70 20.38 9.99
C PRO A 188 -14.90 20.75 8.74
N PHE A 189 -15.49 20.62 7.56
CA PHE A 189 -14.95 20.97 6.23
C PHE A 189 -16.08 21.08 5.22
N GLU A 190 -15.77 21.56 4.02
CA GLU A 190 -16.70 21.61 2.89
C GLU A 190 -16.31 20.62 1.81
N HIS A 191 -17.32 20.10 1.12
CA HIS A 191 -17.11 19.24 -0.04
C HIS A 191 -16.92 20.07 -1.30
N GLU A 192 -15.93 19.71 -2.10
CA GLU A 192 -15.61 20.36 -3.37
C GLU A 192 -15.59 19.32 -4.49
N VAL A 193 -16.00 19.76 -5.69
CA VAL A 193 -15.77 19.01 -6.93
C VAL A 193 -14.64 19.70 -7.68
N VAL A 194 -13.58 18.96 -7.96
CA VAL A 194 -12.42 19.50 -8.68
C VAL A 194 -12.22 18.73 -9.96
N SER A 195 -12.27 19.46 -11.06
CA SER A 195 -11.93 18.93 -12.38
C SER A 195 -10.41 18.85 -12.52
N ILE A 196 -9.86 17.64 -12.57
CA ILE A 196 -8.44 17.42 -12.82
C ILE A 196 -8.25 17.30 -14.33
N GLN A 197 -7.54 18.27 -14.92
CA GLN A 197 -7.11 18.20 -16.32
C GLN A 197 -5.71 17.61 -16.38
N PHE A 198 -5.57 16.55 -17.17
CA PHE A 198 -4.25 16.01 -17.52
C PHE A 198 -3.83 16.69 -18.82
N GLN A 199 -2.86 17.59 -18.76
CA GLN A 199 -2.29 18.20 -19.97
C GLN A 199 -1.59 17.14 -20.81
N GLY A 200 -2.16 16.80 -21.95
CA GLY A 200 -1.51 16.03 -22.99
C GLY A 200 -1.11 16.98 -24.14
N ASP A 201 0.10 16.82 -24.68
CA ASP A 201 0.60 17.68 -25.76
C ASP A 201 -0.06 17.44 -27.15
N SER A 202 -1.03 16.54 -27.26
CA SER A 202 -1.78 16.33 -28.49
C SER A 202 -3.28 16.61 -28.30
N ALA A 203 -3.83 17.45 -29.17
CA ALA A 203 -5.21 17.92 -29.13
C ALA A 203 -6.30 16.82 -29.17
N SER A 204 -5.96 15.62 -29.63
CA SER A 204 -6.88 14.47 -29.73
C SER A 204 -7.01 13.65 -28.42
N ILE A 205 -6.01 13.69 -27.57
CA ILE A 205 -5.99 12.96 -26.28
C ILE A 205 -6.46 13.86 -25.13
N GLY A 206 -6.37 15.19 -25.27
CA GLY A 206 -6.72 16.16 -24.22
C GLY A 206 -8.19 16.11 -23.78
N ALA A 207 -9.11 15.79 -24.67
CA ALA A 207 -10.55 15.74 -24.38
C ALA A 207 -10.95 14.59 -23.45
N TYR A 208 -10.18 13.52 -23.37
CA TYR A 208 -10.47 12.34 -22.55
C TYR A 208 -9.85 12.40 -21.14
N LEU A 209 -9.11 13.45 -20.82
CA LEU A 209 -8.28 13.51 -19.63
C LEU A 209 -8.81 14.44 -18.53
N THR A 210 -10.04 14.92 -18.65
CA THR A 210 -10.70 15.70 -17.60
C THR A 210 -11.54 14.76 -16.74
N LYS A 211 -11.28 14.75 -15.43
CA LYS A 211 -12.05 13.97 -14.46
C LYS A 211 -12.47 14.84 -13.30
N ASP A 212 -13.76 14.84 -13.00
CA ASP A 212 -14.29 15.43 -11.79
C ASP A 212 -14.05 14.51 -10.60
N VAL A 213 -13.35 15.02 -9.60
CA VAL A 213 -13.06 14.31 -8.37
C VAL A 213 -13.76 15.03 -7.22
N HIS A 214 -14.64 14.30 -6.55
CA HIS A 214 -15.22 14.75 -5.30
C HIS A 214 -14.16 14.71 -4.20
N THR A 215 -13.94 15.83 -3.57
CA THR A 215 -12.91 16.00 -2.53
C THR A 215 -13.40 16.95 -1.46
N THR A 216 -12.51 17.38 -0.58
CA THR A 216 -12.79 18.39 0.44
C THR A 216 -11.81 19.54 0.31
N ASP A 217 -12.19 20.73 0.80
CA ASP A 217 -11.35 21.91 0.83
C ASP A 217 -10.16 21.81 1.81
N LEU A 218 -10.09 20.73 2.59
CA LEU A 218 -8.92 20.39 3.42
C LEU A 218 -7.73 19.80 2.65
N ARG A 219 -7.78 19.76 1.31
CA ARG A 219 -6.63 19.26 0.53
C ARG A 219 -5.36 20.07 0.84
N LEU A 220 -4.27 19.34 1.05
CA LEU A 220 -2.95 19.94 1.17
C LEU A 220 -2.43 20.27 -0.24
N ASN A 221 -2.71 21.46 -0.74
CA ASN A 221 -2.22 21.92 -2.05
C ASN A 221 -0.70 22.11 -2.03
N LEU A 222 0.04 21.07 -1.69
CA LEU A 222 1.49 21.04 -1.69
C LEU A 222 1.97 21.07 -3.15
N GLY A 223 2.56 22.16 -3.58
CA GLY A 223 3.10 22.34 -4.93
C GLY A 223 4.07 21.21 -5.33
N LYS A 224 4.48 21.17 -6.60
CA LYS A 224 5.46 20.18 -7.11
C LYS A 224 6.74 20.19 -6.26
N SER A 225 7.32 19.03 -5.99
CA SER A 225 8.60 18.95 -5.27
C SER A 225 9.71 19.59 -6.09
N ARG A 226 10.50 20.50 -5.51
CA ARG A 226 11.66 21.11 -6.17
C ARG A 226 12.77 20.11 -6.57
N ARG A 227 12.68 18.84 -6.11
CA ARG A 227 13.63 17.79 -6.50
C ARG A 227 13.52 17.31 -7.94
N ASN A 228 12.54 17.79 -8.70
CA ASN A 228 12.33 17.44 -10.11
C ASN A 228 12.44 18.68 -10.99
N GLU A 229 13.57 19.35 -10.99
CA GLU A 229 13.86 20.46 -11.91
C GLU A 229 14.20 20.01 -13.35
N GLY A 230 14.18 18.73 -13.64
CA GLY A 230 14.23 18.20 -14.99
C GLY A 230 12.85 17.90 -15.52
N GLY A 231 12.21 18.83 -16.21
CA GLY A 231 11.06 18.79 -17.11
C GLY A 231 10.02 17.66 -17.12
N SER A 232 10.18 16.64 -16.32
CA SER A 232 9.31 15.48 -16.25
C SER A 232 8.09 15.74 -15.36
N LEU A 233 6.91 15.40 -15.85
CA LEU A 233 5.64 15.41 -15.14
C LEU A 233 5.66 14.43 -13.95
N SER A 234 6.39 14.76 -12.88
CA SER A 234 6.39 13.95 -11.67
C SER A 234 5.06 14.08 -10.97
N SER A 235 4.24 13.05 -11.09
CA SER A 235 3.16 12.88 -10.15
C SER A 235 3.77 12.70 -8.75
N SER A 236 3.15 13.32 -7.75
CA SER A 236 3.56 13.28 -6.34
C SER A 236 3.61 11.86 -5.72
N ARG A 237 3.37 10.83 -6.48
CA ARG A 237 3.12 9.49 -5.94
C ARG A 237 4.29 8.51 -5.95
N ARG A 238 5.28 8.60 -6.80
CA ARG A 238 6.52 7.77 -6.81
C ARG A 238 7.27 8.04 -8.10
N ASN A 239 8.59 8.07 -8.04
CA ASN A 239 9.41 8.01 -9.23
C ASN A 239 9.34 6.56 -9.78
N LEU A 240 8.49 6.34 -10.79
CA LEU A 240 8.19 5.02 -11.33
C LEU A 240 8.93 4.81 -12.67
N ASN A 241 10.19 5.20 -12.70
CA ASN A 241 11.00 4.99 -13.89
C ASN A 241 11.12 3.49 -14.18
N PRO A 242 10.91 3.04 -15.42
CA PRO A 242 11.26 1.68 -15.81
C PRO A 242 12.77 1.47 -15.63
N LEU A 243 13.18 0.24 -15.34
CA LEU A 243 14.59 -0.11 -15.36
C LEU A 243 15.08 -0.06 -16.83
N THR A 244 16.28 0.46 -17.02
CA THR A 244 16.99 0.35 -18.30
C THR A 244 17.40 -1.10 -18.56
N ASN A 245 17.73 -1.43 -19.81
CA ASN A 245 18.18 -2.78 -20.16
C ASN A 245 19.44 -3.17 -19.40
N LYS A 246 20.41 -2.26 -19.26
CA LYS A 246 21.64 -2.51 -18.50
C LYS A 246 21.34 -2.80 -17.03
N GLU A 247 20.48 -2.01 -16.41
CA GLU A 247 20.07 -2.25 -15.02
C GLU A 247 19.37 -3.59 -14.86
N TRP A 248 18.46 -3.93 -15.81
CA TRP A 248 17.75 -5.21 -15.73
C TRP A 248 18.68 -6.41 -15.95
N GLN A 249 19.58 -6.35 -16.94
CA GLN A 249 20.55 -7.43 -17.20
C GLN A 249 21.38 -7.76 -15.95
N VAL A 250 21.88 -6.73 -15.23
CA VAL A 250 22.64 -6.95 -13.99
C VAL A 250 21.75 -7.55 -12.89
N VAL A 251 20.51 -7.05 -12.75
CA VAL A 251 19.56 -7.61 -11.79
C VAL A 251 19.20 -9.06 -12.16
N GLU A 252 18.94 -9.35 -13.43
CA GLU A 252 18.61 -10.70 -13.89
C GLU A 252 19.77 -11.67 -13.68
N ASP A 253 21.01 -11.28 -13.92
CA ASP A 253 22.18 -12.09 -13.60
C ASP A 253 22.25 -12.45 -12.10
N ILE A 254 21.99 -11.46 -11.23
CA ILE A 254 21.91 -11.72 -9.80
C ILE A 254 20.78 -12.72 -9.47
N LEU A 255 19.63 -12.62 -10.11
CA LEU A 255 18.47 -13.46 -9.83
C LEU A 255 18.61 -14.89 -10.38
N THR A 256 19.27 -15.07 -11.53
CA THR A 256 19.33 -16.35 -12.25
C THR A 256 20.65 -17.10 -12.04
N ASN A 257 21.77 -16.40 -12.04
CA ASN A 257 23.11 -16.99 -12.06
C ASN A 257 23.80 -16.93 -10.70
N THR A 258 24.14 -15.75 -10.22
CA THR A 258 25.00 -15.61 -9.03
C THR A 258 24.24 -15.86 -7.73
N ARG A 259 23.04 -15.35 -7.62
CA ARG A 259 22.19 -15.34 -6.39
C ARG A 259 22.92 -14.84 -5.14
N ARG A 260 23.98 -14.06 -5.31
CA ARG A 260 24.74 -13.47 -4.23
C ARG A 260 24.34 -12.01 -4.05
N VAL A 261 24.08 -11.62 -2.81
CA VAL A 261 23.70 -10.24 -2.48
C VAL A 261 24.51 -9.74 -1.28
N ILE A 262 24.77 -8.43 -1.33
CA ILE A 262 25.45 -7.70 -0.28
C ILE A 262 24.42 -7.31 0.78
N LYS A 263 24.71 -7.64 2.03
CA LYS A 263 23.94 -7.23 3.21
C LYS A 263 24.77 -6.34 4.08
N ASN A 264 24.15 -5.28 4.58
CA ASN A 264 24.74 -4.47 5.64
C ASN A 264 24.07 -4.88 6.97
N VAL A 265 24.83 -5.49 7.85
CA VAL A 265 24.37 -5.94 9.18
C VAL A 265 25.24 -5.25 10.24
N ALA A 266 24.61 -4.40 11.05
CA ALA A 266 25.30 -3.66 12.13
C ALA A 266 26.52 -2.83 11.67
N GLY A 267 26.48 -2.30 10.42
CA GLY A 267 27.58 -1.53 9.84
C GLY A 267 28.64 -2.36 9.10
N GLU A 268 28.59 -3.69 9.20
CA GLU A 268 29.47 -4.58 8.44
C GLU A 268 28.82 -5.08 7.16
N THR A 269 29.59 -5.08 6.08
CA THR A 269 29.16 -5.54 4.78
C THR A 269 29.46 -7.03 4.61
N THR A 270 28.42 -7.85 4.50
CA THR A 270 28.56 -9.31 4.33
C THR A 270 27.89 -9.76 3.03
N THR A 271 28.42 -10.82 2.42
CA THR A 271 27.80 -11.45 1.24
C THR A 271 26.95 -12.63 1.66
N SER A 272 25.73 -12.70 1.15
CA SER A 272 24.81 -13.82 1.43
C SER A 272 24.14 -14.34 0.18
N SER A 273 23.61 -15.57 0.22
CA SER A 273 22.85 -16.15 -0.89
C SER A 273 21.39 -15.72 -0.83
N LEU A 274 20.87 -15.19 -1.94
CA LEU A 274 19.44 -14.92 -2.11
C LEU A 274 18.71 -16.24 -2.31
N SER A 275 17.59 -16.43 -1.61
CA SER A 275 16.82 -17.68 -1.77
C SER A 275 16.10 -17.72 -3.11
N ILE A 276 15.94 -18.91 -3.66
CA ILE A 276 15.27 -19.14 -4.96
C ILE A 276 13.84 -18.59 -4.96
N GLU A 277 13.17 -18.58 -3.80
CA GLU A 277 11.82 -18.04 -3.66
C GLU A 277 11.79 -16.55 -3.96
N TYR A 278 12.79 -15.78 -3.50
CA TYR A 278 12.89 -14.35 -3.83
C TYR A 278 13.35 -14.13 -5.27
N CYS A 279 14.23 -14.97 -5.81
CA CYS A 279 14.62 -14.89 -7.22
C CYS A 279 13.37 -15.05 -8.12
N LEU A 280 12.59 -16.11 -7.92
CA LEU A 280 11.36 -16.35 -8.66
C LEU A 280 10.31 -15.23 -8.43
N PHE A 281 10.20 -14.74 -7.21
CA PHE A 281 9.30 -13.64 -6.86
C PHE A 281 9.56 -12.39 -7.72
N PHE A 282 10.82 -11.95 -7.83
CA PHE A 282 11.18 -10.77 -8.61
C PHE A 282 11.09 -11.01 -10.12
N LEU A 283 11.45 -12.18 -10.61
CA LEU A 283 11.25 -12.57 -12.02
C LEU A 283 9.76 -12.55 -12.39
N VAL A 284 8.88 -13.13 -11.55
CA VAL A 284 7.44 -13.07 -11.77
C VAL A 284 6.95 -11.61 -11.77
N ALA A 285 7.38 -10.79 -10.80
CA ALA A 285 6.99 -9.38 -10.75
C ALA A 285 7.37 -8.62 -12.04
N ARG A 286 8.59 -8.84 -12.57
CA ARG A 286 9.11 -8.21 -13.79
C ARG A 286 8.35 -8.64 -15.04
N TYR A 287 8.12 -9.94 -15.19
CA TYR A 287 7.60 -10.51 -16.43
C TYR A 287 6.08 -10.66 -16.50
N THR A 288 5.36 -10.33 -15.42
CA THR A 288 3.89 -10.34 -15.39
C THR A 288 3.28 -8.99 -15.05
N GLY A 289 4.10 -8.04 -14.61
CA GLY A 289 3.63 -6.74 -14.13
C GLY A 289 2.76 -6.81 -12.87
N LEU A 290 2.76 -7.92 -12.14
CA LEU A 290 2.01 -8.07 -10.91
C LEU A 290 2.56 -7.18 -9.80
N ARG A 291 1.67 -6.69 -8.92
CA ARG A 291 2.08 -6.00 -7.69
C ARG A 291 2.69 -6.99 -6.71
N LYS A 292 3.55 -6.51 -5.82
CA LYS A 292 4.24 -7.38 -4.84
C LYS A 292 3.27 -8.22 -3.98
N GLU A 293 2.11 -7.66 -3.61
CA GLU A 293 1.06 -8.36 -2.87
C GLU A 293 0.44 -9.49 -3.71
N GLU A 294 0.23 -9.22 -5.00
CA GLU A 294 -0.33 -10.18 -5.95
C GLU A 294 0.64 -11.34 -6.15
N VAL A 295 1.91 -11.04 -6.43
CA VAL A 295 2.96 -12.07 -6.56
C VAL A 295 3.08 -12.90 -5.29
N ALA A 296 3.13 -12.25 -4.12
CA ALA A 296 3.33 -12.91 -2.84
C ALA A 296 2.20 -13.89 -2.47
N SER A 297 0.99 -13.69 -3.01
CA SER A 297 -0.19 -14.52 -2.74
C SER A 297 -0.44 -15.63 -3.76
N LEU A 298 0.41 -15.76 -4.78
CA LEU A 298 0.28 -16.82 -5.79
C LEU A 298 0.39 -18.21 -5.14
N HIS A 299 -0.32 -19.16 -5.72
CA HIS A 299 -0.35 -20.54 -5.23
C HIS A 299 -0.20 -21.55 -6.37
N LYS A 300 0.12 -22.78 -6.03
CA LYS A 300 0.40 -23.87 -6.97
C LYS A 300 -0.73 -24.15 -7.98
N GLY A 301 -1.98 -23.91 -7.60
CA GLY A 301 -3.13 -24.08 -8.51
C GLY A 301 -3.12 -23.13 -9.72
N GLN A 302 -2.32 -22.05 -9.68
CA GLN A 302 -2.14 -21.14 -10.82
C GLN A 302 -0.96 -21.56 -11.72
N VAL A 303 -0.15 -22.55 -11.31
CA VAL A 303 1.01 -23.02 -12.06
C VAL A 303 0.62 -24.24 -12.89
N VAL A 304 0.73 -24.09 -14.19
CA VAL A 304 0.42 -25.15 -15.15
C VAL A 304 1.69 -25.62 -15.87
N LYS A 305 1.68 -26.84 -16.41
CA LYS A 305 2.73 -27.27 -17.30
C LYS A 305 2.70 -26.37 -18.55
N PRO A 306 3.81 -25.72 -18.92
CA PRO A 306 3.82 -24.87 -20.10
C PRO A 306 3.51 -25.65 -21.39
N ASP A 307 2.73 -25.03 -22.26
CA ASP A 307 2.52 -25.52 -23.62
C ASP A 307 3.73 -25.08 -24.46
N GLU A 308 4.46 -26.02 -24.98
CA GLU A 308 5.68 -25.77 -25.75
C GLU A 308 5.45 -24.99 -27.04
N ARG A 309 4.21 -24.98 -27.54
CA ARG A 309 3.82 -24.23 -28.75
C ARG A 309 3.54 -22.76 -28.48
N LYS A 310 3.41 -22.36 -27.20
CA LYS A 310 3.06 -20.98 -26.81
C LYS A 310 4.26 -20.27 -26.22
N LYS A 311 4.57 -19.11 -26.73
CA LYS A 311 5.63 -18.22 -26.19
C LYS A 311 5.22 -17.61 -24.83
N ALA A 312 3.94 -17.32 -24.65
CA ALA A 312 3.37 -16.81 -23.42
C ALA A 312 1.98 -17.39 -23.15
N MET A 313 1.54 -17.34 -21.90
CA MET A 313 0.24 -17.84 -21.46
C MET A 313 -0.52 -16.76 -20.72
N ARG A 314 -1.85 -16.84 -20.74
CA ARG A 314 -2.70 -16.02 -19.87
C ARG A 314 -2.51 -16.45 -18.42
N PHE A 315 -2.45 -15.47 -17.53
CA PHE A 315 -2.21 -15.70 -16.11
C PHE A 315 -3.22 -14.92 -15.28
N GLY A 316 -4.11 -15.63 -14.61
CA GLY A 316 -5.18 -15.01 -13.81
C GLY A 316 -4.75 -14.74 -12.38
N VAL A 317 -5.16 -13.60 -11.82
CA VAL A 317 -4.97 -13.22 -10.43
C VAL A 317 -6.23 -12.58 -9.85
N GLY A 318 -6.39 -12.66 -8.55
CA GLY A 318 -7.56 -12.15 -7.84
C GLY A 318 -8.43 -13.26 -7.25
N SER A 319 -9.55 -12.89 -6.64
CA SER A 319 -10.42 -13.81 -5.89
C SER A 319 -10.87 -15.02 -6.68
N GLN A 320 -11.24 -14.83 -7.96
CA GLN A 320 -11.65 -15.90 -8.86
C GLN A 320 -10.53 -16.95 -9.08
N TYR A 321 -9.28 -16.54 -9.00
CA TYR A 321 -8.10 -17.40 -9.18
C TYR A 321 -7.47 -17.78 -7.84
N GLY A 322 -8.09 -17.43 -6.72
CA GLY A 322 -7.63 -17.80 -5.38
C GLY A 322 -6.43 -17.02 -4.86
N SER A 323 -6.01 -15.94 -5.52
CA SER A 323 -4.95 -15.04 -5.09
C SER A 323 -5.48 -13.64 -4.77
N LEU A 324 -4.64 -12.80 -4.13
CA LEU A 324 -5.01 -11.43 -3.77
C LEU A 324 -4.80 -10.48 -4.95
N THR A 325 -5.61 -9.43 -5.01
CA THR A 325 -5.34 -8.23 -5.80
C THR A 325 -5.57 -7.00 -4.94
N LYS A 326 -4.73 -5.98 -5.12
CA LYS A 326 -4.94 -4.70 -4.47
C LYS A 326 -5.91 -3.87 -5.30
N THR A 327 -7.15 -3.77 -4.88
CA THR A 327 -8.13 -2.89 -5.50
C THR A 327 -8.42 -1.70 -4.60
N SER A 328 -8.43 -0.50 -5.18
CA SER A 328 -8.94 0.69 -4.51
C SER A 328 -10.47 0.60 -4.43
N GLY A 329 -10.99 0.27 -3.26
CA GLY A 329 -12.40 0.52 -2.90
C GLY A 329 -13.46 -0.50 -3.29
N ALA A 330 -13.21 -1.52 -4.12
CA ALA A 330 -14.27 -2.40 -4.62
C ALA A 330 -13.99 -3.91 -4.50
N GLY A 331 -13.15 -4.31 -3.53
CA GLY A 331 -12.84 -5.72 -3.33
C GLY A 331 -11.77 -6.27 -4.29
N ASN A 332 -11.51 -7.53 -4.15
CA ASN A 332 -10.43 -8.26 -4.82
C ASN A 332 -10.83 -8.65 -6.26
N LYS A 333 -10.87 -7.67 -7.18
CA LYS A 333 -11.31 -7.89 -8.57
C LYS A 333 -10.35 -8.81 -9.32
N PRO A 334 -10.87 -9.87 -9.97
CA PRO A 334 -10.06 -10.75 -10.80
C PRO A 334 -9.60 -10.01 -12.06
N ARG A 335 -8.40 -10.33 -12.52
CA ARG A 335 -7.87 -9.87 -13.80
C ARG A 335 -6.94 -10.91 -14.42
N GLN A 336 -6.65 -10.75 -15.69
CA GLN A 336 -5.69 -11.56 -16.41
C GLN A 336 -4.51 -10.72 -16.86
N THR A 337 -3.32 -11.27 -16.76
CA THR A 337 -2.08 -10.76 -17.35
C THR A 337 -1.47 -11.86 -18.19
N ILE A 338 -0.27 -11.63 -18.67
CA ILE A 338 0.52 -12.63 -19.41
C ILE A 338 1.71 -13.08 -18.57
N ILE A 339 2.14 -14.32 -18.79
CA ILE A 339 3.37 -14.86 -18.23
C ILE A 339 4.16 -15.57 -19.34
N PRO A 340 5.45 -15.27 -19.53
CA PRO A 340 6.30 -15.98 -20.48
C PRO A 340 6.43 -17.47 -20.14
N LYS A 341 6.53 -18.30 -21.17
CA LYS A 341 6.73 -19.75 -21.03
C LYS A 341 7.90 -20.08 -20.09
N ARG A 342 9.05 -19.42 -20.27
CA ARG A 342 10.26 -19.62 -19.44
C ARG A 342 9.96 -19.41 -17.94
N ILE A 343 9.24 -18.36 -17.59
CA ILE A 343 8.93 -18.07 -16.18
C ILE A 343 7.94 -19.10 -15.61
N MET A 344 6.92 -19.48 -16.38
CA MET A 344 5.99 -20.53 -15.97
C MET A 344 6.72 -21.87 -15.80
N GLN A 345 7.68 -22.21 -16.65
CA GLN A 345 8.50 -23.42 -16.54
C GLN A 345 9.29 -23.42 -15.21
N LEU A 346 9.94 -22.31 -14.88
CA LEU A 346 10.67 -22.19 -13.61
C LEU A 346 9.75 -22.39 -12.40
N LEU A 347 8.54 -21.84 -12.42
CA LEU A 347 7.55 -22.05 -11.37
C LEU A 347 7.07 -23.50 -11.32
N TYR A 348 6.85 -24.12 -12.48
CA TYR A 348 6.42 -25.51 -12.59
C TYR A 348 7.47 -26.48 -12.03
N GLU A 349 8.73 -26.28 -12.32
CA GLU A 349 9.86 -27.06 -11.78
C GLU A 349 10.02 -26.83 -10.28
N TYR A 350 9.96 -25.56 -9.84
CA TYR A 350 10.04 -25.22 -8.44
C TYR A 350 8.97 -25.92 -7.62
N THR A 351 7.70 -25.93 -8.07
CA THR A 351 6.60 -26.59 -7.34
C THR A 351 6.74 -28.09 -7.21
N ARG A 352 7.61 -28.73 -8.03
CA ARG A 352 7.92 -30.16 -7.95
C ARG A 352 9.15 -30.49 -7.11
N SER A 353 9.93 -29.47 -6.77
CA SER A 353 11.18 -29.64 -6.04
C SER A 353 10.97 -30.12 -4.60
N GLY A 354 11.94 -30.84 -4.06
CA GLY A 354 11.95 -31.25 -2.65
C GLY A 354 11.99 -30.02 -1.71
N ARG A 355 12.57 -28.92 -2.17
CA ARG A 355 12.61 -27.65 -1.42
C ARG A 355 11.20 -27.08 -1.23
N TYR A 356 10.40 -27.02 -2.28
CA TYR A 356 9.02 -26.55 -2.20
C TYR A 356 8.18 -27.42 -1.26
N LYS A 357 8.29 -28.75 -1.38
CA LYS A 357 7.59 -29.69 -0.49
C LYS A 357 7.94 -29.47 0.98
N LYS A 358 9.21 -29.21 1.30
CA LYS A 358 9.65 -28.85 2.67
C LYS A 358 9.05 -27.52 3.15
N ARG A 359 8.90 -26.53 2.25
CA ARG A 359 8.27 -25.23 2.59
C ARG A 359 6.78 -25.42 2.90
N ILE A 360 6.06 -26.21 2.11
CA ILE A 360 4.64 -26.54 2.35
C ILE A 360 4.46 -27.26 3.69
N SER A 361 5.32 -28.24 4.01
CA SER A 361 5.27 -28.93 5.29
C SER A 361 5.42 -27.95 6.47
N LYS A 362 6.40 -27.04 6.40
CA LYS A 362 6.60 -26.01 7.43
C LYS A 362 5.44 -25.01 7.50
N PHE A 363 4.81 -24.69 6.38
CA PHE A 363 3.63 -23.84 6.35
C PHE A 363 2.46 -24.49 7.09
N LYS A 364 2.19 -25.77 6.85
CA LYS A 364 1.14 -26.52 7.56
C LYS A 364 1.40 -26.58 9.06
N GLU A 365 2.64 -26.81 9.46
CA GLU A 365 3.05 -26.78 10.86
C GLU A 365 2.87 -25.39 11.49
N HIS A 366 3.27 -24.33 10.77
CA HIS A 366 3.05 -22.95 11.20
C HIS A 366 1.56 -22.63 11.41
N CYS A 367 0.69 -23.03 10.51
CA CYS A 367 -0.76 -22.88 10.65
C CYS A 367 -1.29 -23.61 11.87
N LYS A 368 -0.83 -24.84 12.11
CA LYS A 368 -1.20 -25.62 13.31
C LYS A 368 -0.82 -24.88 14.62
N ILE A 369 0.39 -24.34 14.67
CA ILE A 369 0.87 -23.56 15.84
C ILE A 369 0.00 -22.30 16.04
N LYS A 370 -0.37 -21.60 14.97
CA LYS A 370 -1.23 -20.41 15.02
C LYS A 370 -2.62 -20.75 15.60
N ARG A 371 -3.22 -21.85 15.17
CA ARG A 371 -4.49 -22.34 15.73
C ARG A 371 -4.38 -22.70 17.20
N GLN A 372 -3.33 -23.42 17.59
CA GLN A 372 -3.10 -23.79 18.99
C GLN A 372 -2.95 -22.57 19.91
N LYS A 373 -2.35 -21.50 19.40
CA LYS A 373 -2.22 -20.21 20.12
C LYS A 373 -3.48 -19.35 20.09
N GLY A 374 -4.57 -19.79 19.45
CA GLY A 374 -5.79 -19.00 19.31
C GLY A 374 -5.66 -17.76 18.41
N GLU A 375 -4.61 -17.66 17.58
CA GLU A 375 -4.37 -16.54 16.67
C GLU A 375 -5.27 -16.65 15.42
N LEU A 376 -6.58 -16.77 15.61
CA LEU A 376 -7.56 -17.01 14.54
C LEU A 376 -7.62 -15.86 13.51
N GLY A 377 -7.33 -14.61 13.90
CA GLY A 377 -7.22 -13.49 12.98
C GLY A 377 -6.19 -13.66 11.87
N TYR A 378 -5.25 -14.62 12.01
CA TYR A 378 -4.30 -14.98 10.96
C TYR A 378 -4.97 -15.61 9.73
N PHE A 379 -6.11 -16.28 9.92
CA PHE A 379 -6.83 -17.04 8.90
C PHE A 379 -8.03 -16.29 8.32
N TYR A 380 -8.48 -15.22 8.97
CA TYR A 380 -9.69 -14.51 8.61
C TYR A 380 -9.40 -13.12 7.99
N GLY A 381 -10.37 -12.62 7.25
CA GLY A 381 -10.30 -11.37 6.53
C GLY A 381 -9.90 -11.55 5.06
N ASP A 382 -10.00 -10.47 4.28
CA ASP A 382 -9.73 -10.50 2.84
C ASP A 382 -8.29 -10.89 2.50
N ASP A 383 -7.36 -10.64 3.42
CA ASP A 383 -5.94 -10.98 3.34
C ASP A 383 -5.56 -12.15 4.28
N GLY A 384 -6.55 -12.91 4.77
CA GLY A 384 -6.35 -14.07 5.64
C GLY A 384 -5.59 -15.20 4.96
N VAL A 385 -4.86 -15.97 5.75
CA VAL A 385 -4.14 -17.15 5.25
C VAL A 385 -5.11 -18.32 5.13
N ASP A 386 -5.24 -18.86 3.92
CA ASP A 386 -5.98 -20.08 3.64
C ASP A 386 -5.04 -21.28 3.77
N GLU A 387 -5.21 -22.07 4.81
CA GLU A 387 -4.35 -23.24 5.08
C GLU A 387 -4.52 -24.41 4.10
N SER A 388 -5.60 -24.39 3.30
CA SER A 388 -5.83 -25.38 2.25
C SER A 388 -5.00 -25.09 0.99
N LYS A 389 -4.50 -23.85 0.84
CA LYS A 389 -3.72 -23.45 -0.33
C LYS A 389 -2.25 -23.80 -0.19
N GLU A 390 -1.66 -24.23 -1.28
CA GLU A 390 -0.22 -24.40 -1.42
C GLU A 390 0.39 -23.15 -2.04
N TYR A 391 0.69 -22.11 -1.21
CA TYR A 391 1.29 -20.86 -1.68
C TYR A 391 2.66 -21.11 -2.32
N LEU A 392 2.99 -20.34 -3.39
CA LEU A 392 4.28 -20.47 -4.06
C LEU A 392 5.43 -19.93 -3.21
N PHE A 393 5.21 -18.78 -2.59
CA PHE A 393 6.25 -18.03 -1.89
C PHE A 393 6.06 -18.14 -0.37
N ILE A 394 6.83 -19.04 0.23
CA ILE A 394 6.81 -19.34 1.66
C ILE A 394 8.22 -19.17 2.20
N SER A 395 8.35 -18.50 3.33
CA SER A 395 9.61 -18.27 4.04
C SER A 395 10.22 -19.58 4.57
N GLN A 396 11.46 -19.52 5.05
CA GLN A 396 12.12 -20.67 5.66
C GLN A 396 11.41 -21.18 6.92
N THR A 397 10.65 -20.31 7.58
CA THR A 397 9.88 -20.59 8.79
C THR A 397 8.43 -20.97 8.54
N GLY A 398 8.04 -21.17 7.28
CA GLY A 398 6.66 -21.55 6.93
C GLY A 398 5.67 -20.38 6.79
N VAL A 399 6.14 -19.14 6.79
CA VAL A 399 5.29 -17.95 6.70
C VAL A 399 5.10 -17.54 5.24
N PRO A 400 3.87 -17.42 4.70
CA PRO A 400 3.63 -16.90 3.35
C PRO A 400 4.11 -15.46 3.18
N PHE A 401 4.70 -15.13 2.03
CA PHE A 401 5.32 -13.81 1.78
C PHE A 401 4.34 -12.66 1.89
N PHE A 402 3.08 -12.84 1.50
CA PHE A 402 2.10 -11.76 1.56
C PHE A 402 1.77 -11.30 2.99
N THR A 403 2.07 -12.10 4.02
CA THR A 403 1.88 -11.72 5.41
C THR A 403 3.01 -10.82 5.95
N LYS A 404 4.16 -10.74 5.24
CA LYS A 404 5.35 -9.95 5.61
C LYS A 404 6.03 -9.31 4.40
N LEU A 405 5.32 -8.46 3.70
CA LEU A 405 5.80 -7.80 2.47
C LEU A 405 7.01 -6.89 2.66
N SER A 406 7.29 -6.44 3.87
CA SER A 406 8.49 -5.67 4.18
C SER A 406 9.78 -6.43 3.91
N GLU A 407 9.78 -7.75 4.08
CA GLU A 407 10.95 -8.59 3.78
C GLU A 407 11.30 -8.59 2.29
N ALA A 408 10.30 -8.57 1.40
CA ALA A 408 10.55 -8.44 -0.03
C ALA A 408 11.23 -7.10 -0.38
N ASN A 409 10.83 -6.00 0.27
CA ASN A 409 11.51 -4.72 0.09
C ASN A 409 12.97 -4.76 0.57
N ALA A 410 13.24 -5.42 1.69
CA ALA A 410 14.61 -5.59 2.18
C ALA A 410 15.48 -6.39 1.19
N ARG A 411 14.95 -7.49 0.65
CA ARG A 411 15.66 -8.30 -0.37
C ARG A 411 15.88 -7.50 -1.65
N TRP A 412 14.92 -6.70 -2.09
CA TRP A 412 15.10 -5.82 -3.23
C TRP A 412 16.20 -4.79 -3.01
N ASN A 413 16.26 -4.19 -1.83
CA ASN A 413 17.33 -3.26 -1.48
C ASN A 413 18.72 -3.93 -1.51
N GLU A 414 18.84 -5.19 -1.06
CA GLU A 414 20.10 -5.94 -1.14
C GLU A 414 20.50 -6.20 -2.60
N ILE A 415 19.56 -6.59 -3.47
CA ILE A 415 19.81 -6.76 -4.90
C ILE A 415 20.30 -5.44 -5.51
N ARG A 416 19.60 -4.35 -5.25
CA ARG A 416 19.93 -3.02 -5.75
C ARG A 416 21.32 -2.56 -5.30
N THR A 417 21.62 -2.69 -4.01
CA THR A 417 22.97 -2.38 -3.48
C THR A 417 24.04 -3.22 -4.16
N THR A 418 23.76 -4.50 -4.39
CA THR A 418 24.69 -5.41 -5.08
C THR A 418 24.91 -4.98 -6.52
N ALA A 419 23.84 -4.69 -7.27
CA ALA A 419 23.92 -4.21 -8.65
C ALA A 419 24.74 -2.92 -8.75
N ASN A 420 24.50 -1.95 -7.85
CA ASN A 420 25.22 -0.68 -7.85
C ASN A 420 26.71 -0.89 -7.55
N VAL A 421 27.05 -1.72 -6.56
CA VAL A 421 28.46 -1.98 -6.19
C VAL A 421 29.19 -2.78 -7.30
N SER A 422 28.53 -3.79 -7.89
CA SER A 422 29.17 -4.66 -8.88
C SER A 422 29.34 -4.04 -10.26
N SER A 423 28.46 -3.11 -10.66
CA SER A 423 28.39 -2.58 -12.02
C SER A 423 28.57 -1.06 -12.12
N GLY A 424 28.72 -0.37 -10.98
CA GLY A 424 28.80 1.10 -10.97
C GLY A 424 27.50 1.79 -11.38
N LEU A 425 26.37 1.09 -11.35
CA LEU A 425 25.05 1.65 -11.64
C LEU A 425 24.53 2.49 -10.46
N ASP A 426 23.58 3.39 -10.73
CA ASP A 426 22.83 4.13 -9.70
C ASP A 426 21.35 3.68 -9.69
N LEU A 427 21.13 2.40 -9.46
CA LEU A 427 19.79 1.83 -9.42
C LEU A 427 19.09 2.26 -8.13
N THR A 428 18.13 3.17 -8.21
CA THR A 428 17.37 3.73 -7.08
C THR A 428 15.93 3.22 -6.99
N GLY A 429 15.46 2.49 -7.98
CA GLY A 429 14.07 2.02 -8.12
C GLY A 429 13.61 1.09 -6.99
N THR A 430 12.31 1.03 -6.81
CA THR A 430 11.62 0.11 -5.88
C THR A 430 11.12 -1.13 -6.64
N ILE A 431 10.60 -2.16 -5.93
CA ILE A 431 9.96 -3.33 -6.58
C ILE A 431 8.87 -2.89 -7.59
N HIS A 432 8.22 -1.75 -7.36
CA HIS A 432 7.17 -1.25 -8.24
C HIS A 432 7.69 -0.83 -9.61
N ASN A 433 8.97 -0.50 -9.72
CA ASN A 433 9.63 -0.17 -10.99
C ASN A 433 9.70 -1.40 -11.91
N LEU A 434 9.73 -2.63 -11.38
CA LEU A 434 9.62 -3.85 -12.19
C LEU A 434 8.29 -3.90 -12.97
N ARG A 435 7.21 -3.44 -12.36
CA ARG A 435 5.91 -3.35 -13.02
C ARG A 435 5.89 -2.22 -14.07
N ALA A 436 6.55 -1.09 -13.81
CA ALA A 436 6.72 -0.03 -14.80
C ALA A 436 7.52 -0.54 -16.01
N THR A 437 8.60 -1.28 -15.77
CA THR A 437 9.41 -1.91 -16.82
C THR A 437 8.58 -2.90 -17.66
N PHE A 438 7.76 -3.74 -17.03
CA PHE A 438 6.82 -4.63 -17.74
C PHE A 438 5.85 -3.82 -18.62
N ALA A 439 5.23 -2.77 -18.06
CA ALA A 439 4.26 -1.96 -18.77
C ALA A 439 4.86 -1.35 -20.07
N VAL A 440 6.03 -0.77 -19.94
CA VAL A 440 6.74 -0.13 -21.07
C VAL A 440 7.18 -1.16 -22.11
N SER A 441 7.78 -2.28 -21.68
CA SER A 441 8.19 -3.35 -22.59
C SER A 441 7.00 -3.96 -23.34
N LEU A 442 5.89 -4.21 -22.64
CA LEU A 442 4.67 -4.75 -23.27
C LEU A 442 4.05 -3.75 -24.25
N PHE A 443 3.99 -2.46 -23.87
CA PHE A 443 3.46 -1.42 -24.75
C PHE A 443 4.27 -1.30 -26.04
N ARG A 444 5.60 -1.22 -25.95
CA ARG A 444 6.50 -1.17 -27.10
C ARG A 444 6.32 -2.39 -28.01
N LEU A 445 6.18 -3.58 -27.43
CA LEU A 445 5.91 -4.80 -28.18
C LEU A 445 4.58 -4.72 -28.95
N LEU A 446 3.52 -4.25 -28.30
CA LEU A 446 2.20 -4.15 -28.90
C LEU A 446 2.14 -3.12 -30.03
N LEU A 447 2.87 -2.02 -29.94
CA LEU A 447 2.94 -0.99 -30.98
C LEU A 447 3.39 -1.51 -32.35
N ARG A 448 4.03 -2.68 -32.43
CA ARG A 448 4.39 -3.30 -33.70
C ARG A 448 3.19 -3.80 -34.51
N ASN A 449 2.09 -4.16 -33.81
CA ASN A 449 0.96 -4.88 -34.41
C ASN A 449 -0.38 -4.20 -34.18
N VAL A 450 -0.48 -3.21 -33.29
CA VAL A 450 -1.72 -2.52 -32.97
C VAL A 450 -1.51 -1.01 -32.83
N THR A 451 -2.59 -0.24 -32.92
CA THR A 451 -2.54 1.21 -32.71
C THR A 451 -2.20 1.56 -31.26
N PRO A 452 -1.62 2.75 -31.00
CA PRO A 452 -1.24 3.19 -29.65
C PRO A 452 -2.40 3.11 -28.64
N ASP A 453 -3.61 3.50 -29.01
CA ASP A 453 -4.78 3.46 -28.13
C ASP A 453 -5.13 2.03 -27.74
N LYS A 454 -5.12 1.12 -28.71
CA LYS A 454 -5.37 -0.31 -28.45
C LYS A 454 -4.25 -0.94 -27.63
N ALA A 455 -3.00 -0.58 -27.87
CA ALA A 455 -1.88 -1.03 -27.06
C ALA A 455 -2.02 -0.55 -25.60
N LEU A 456 -2.41 0.72 -25.42
CA LEU A 456 -2.65 1.31 -24.10
C LEU A 456 -3.77 0.58 -23.34
N ALA A 457 -4.90 0.32 -24.00
CA ALA A 457 -6.03 -0.40 -23.40
C ALA A 457 -5.62 -1.81 -22.95
N LEU A 458 -4.89 -2.55 -23.81
CA LEU A 458 -4.39 -3.90 -23.48
C LEU A 458 -3.41 -3.91 -22.30
N VAL A 459 -2.48 -2.96 -22.26
CA VAL A 459 -1.54 -2.82 -21.13
C VAL A 459 -2.29 -2.48 -19.85
N SER A 460 -3.27 -1.56 -19.91
CA SER A 460 -4.12 -1.19 -18.77
C SER A 460 -4.91 -2.38 -18.22
N GLU A 461 -5.45 -3.21 -19.09
CA GLU A 461 -6.16 -4.44 -18.73
C GLU A 461 -5.22 -5.42 -18.02
N CYS A 462 -4.05 -5.72 -18.61
CA CYS A 462 -3.04 -6.58 -18.01
C CYS A 462 -2.58 -6.09 -16.63
N LEU A 463 -2.47 -4.79 -16.46
CA LEU A 463 -2.09 -4.17 -15.19
C LEU A 463 -3.27 -4.07 -14.20
N GLY A 464 -4.52 -4.18 -14.65
CA GLY A 464 -5.71 -3.97 -13.83
C GLY A 464 -5.80 -2.53 -13.32
N HIS A 465 -5.49 -1.57 -14.19
CA HIS A 465 -5.77 -0.17 -13.95
C HIS A 465 -7.22 0.10 -14.32
N GLY A 466 -8.00 0.63 -13.38
CA GLY A 466 -9.38 1.06 -13.66
C GLY A 466 -9.45 2.31 -14.52
N GLU A 467 -8.33 2.98 -14.72
CA GLU A 467 -8.18 4.23 -15.47
C GLU A 467 -6.91 4.16 -16.32
N GLU A 468 -7.04 4.46 -17.60
CA GLU A 468 -5.94 4.50 -18.57
C GLU A 468 -4.89 5.57 -18.21
N SER A 469 -5.33 6.64 -17.54
CA SER A 469 -4.46 7.73 -17.05
C SER A 469 -3.27 7.25 -16.21
N VAL A 470 -3.43 6.16 -15.45
CA VAL A 470 -2.32 5.57 -14.67
C VAL A 470 -1.33 4.86 -15.58
N THR A 471 -1.80 4.24 -16.66
CA THR A 471 -0.95 3.56 -17.63
C THR A 471 -0.22 4.58 -18.51
N LEU A 472 -0.88 5.65 -18.93
CA LEU A 472 -0.28 6.77 -19.64
C LEU A 472 0.91 7.38 -18.88
N MET A 473 0.84 7.41 -17.56
CA MET A 473 1.94 7.92 -16.73
C MET A 473 3.22 7.07 -16.87
N TYR A 474 3.11 5.75 -16.96
CA TYR A 474 4.26 4.87 -17.24
C TYR A 474 4.83 5.09 -18.64
N LEU A 475 3.95 5.38 -19.60
CA LEU A 475 4.34 5.51 -21.01
C LEU A 475 4.94 6.88 -21.34
N LYS A 476 4.48 7.95 -20.68
CA LYS A 476 5.11 9.28 -20.81
C LYS A 476 6.56 9.28 -20.36
N ILE A 477 6.88 8.59 -19.28
CA ILE A 477 8.24 8.42 -18.79
C ILE A 477 9.11 7.69 -19.83
N ALA A 478 8.50 6.80 -20.62
CA ALA A 478 9.20 6.05 -21.66
C ALA A 478 9.40 6.85 -22.97
N GLN A 479 8.64 7.93 -23.17
CA GLN A 479 8.79 8.81 -24.35
C GLN A 479 9.87 9.87 -24.15
N ASP A 480 10.17 10.23 -22.90
CA ASP A 480 11.14 11.29 -22.59
C ASP A 480 12.61 10.85 -22.73
N GLU A 481 12.87 9.57 -22.94
CA GLU A 481 14.24 9.03 -23.00
C GLU A 481 14.43 7.83 -23.92
N PRO A 482 14.39 7.77 -25.19
CA PRO A 482 15.28 6.82 -25.82
C PRO A 482 15.85 7.22 -27.19
N SER A 483 17.13 6.88 -27.39
CA SER A 483 17.66 6.64 -28.72
C SER A 483 16.92 5.46 -29.37
N GLY A 484 16.72 5.51 -30.70
CA GLY A 484 16.04 4.45 -31.44
C GLY A 484 16.63 3.04 -31.22
N ASP A 485 17.91 2.96 -30.85
CA ASP A 485 18.65 1.73 -30.57
C ASP A 485 18.20 1.08 -29.25
N GLU A 486 17.92 1.85 -28.19
CA GLU A 486 17.43 1.31 -26.92
C GLU A 486 16.01 0.73 -27.05
N ILE A 487 15.16 1.36 -27.86
CA ILE A 487 13.83 0.82 -28.18
C ILE A 487 13.94 -0.54 -28.87
N TYR A 488 14.88 -0.66 -29.78
CA TYR A 488 15.10 -1.90 -30.53
C TYR A 488 15.66 -3.02 -29.64
N GLU A 489 16.61 -2.72 -28.76
CA GLU A 489 17.18 -3.66 -27.80
C GLU A 489 16.14 -4.11 -26.76
N ASP A 490 15.36 -3.19 -26.17
CA ASP A 490 14.24 -3.52 -25.25
C ASP A 490 13.23 -4.48 -25.88
N ILE A 491 12.94 -4.25 -27.16
CA ILE A 491 12.00 -5.09 -27.90
C ILE A 491 12.62 -6.48 -28.15
N LEU A 492 13.87 -6.54 -28.53
CA LEU A 492 14.56 -7.82 -28.76
C LEU A 492 14.70 -8.60 -27.46
N GLU A 493 15.05 -7.95 -26.35
CA GLU A 493 15.12 -8.61 -25.05
C GLU A 493 13.77 -9.17 -24.62
N PHE A 494 12.70 -8.38 -24.73
CA PHE A 494 11.36 -8.83 -24.37
C PHE A 494 10.85 -9.92 -25.31
N ILE A 495 11.17 -9.88 -26.60
CA ILE A 495 10.89 -10.94 -27.55
C ILE A 495 11.77 -12.16 -27.27
N GLY A 496 13.04 -11.98 -26.97
CA GLY A 496 13.96 -13.06 -26.63
C GLY A 496 13.53 -13.90 -25.42
N VAL A 497 12.78 -13.30 -24.49
CA VAL A 497 12.13 -14.05 -23.39
C VAL A 497 11.00 -14.94 -23.90
N PHE A 498 10.37 -14.58 -25.01
CA PHE A 498 9.28 -15.33 -25.65
C PHE A 498 9.76 -16.19 -26.83
N GLU A 499 10.98 -15.98 -27.32
CA GLU A 499 11.65 -16.79 -28.31
C GLU A 499 12.63 -17.73 -27.59
N GLU A 500 12.44 -19.03 -27.76
CA GLU A 500 13.50 -19.98 -27.46
C GLU A 500 14.63 -19.75 -28.49
N THR A 501 15.82 -19.56 -28.01
CA THR A 501 16.99 -19.85 -28.82
C THR A 501 16.90 -21.33 -29.22
N ASP A 502 16.54 -21.61 -30.46
CA ASP A 502 16.79 -22.88 -31.13
C ASP A 502 18.30 -23.11 -31.20
N THR A 503 18.91 -23.40 -30.05
CA THR A 503 20.25 -23.96 -29.95
C THR A 503 20.11 -25.34 -29.38
N SER A 504 19.48 -26.21 -30.14
CA SER A 504 19.73 -27.63 -30.00
C SER A 504 19.68 -28.28 -31.36
N VAL A 505 20.82 -28.87 -31.66
CA VAL A 505 21.05 -29.93 -32.64
C VAL A 505 21.53 -29.46 -34.02
N THR A 506 22.82 -29.17 -34.08
CA THR A 506 23.68 -29.80 -35.07
C THR A 506 24.86 -30.40 -34.33
N GLU A 507 24.66 -31.56 -33.75
CA GLU A 507 25.72 -32.49 -33.48
C GLU A 507 25.58 -33.66 -34.42
N ASN A 508 26.72 -33.95 -35.03
CA ASN A 508 27.20 -35.18 -35.57
C ASN A 508 26.89 -35.51 -37.04
N GLN A 509 27.86 -35.13 -37.81
CA GLN A 509 28.64 -36.21 -38.51
C GLN A 509 30.13 -36.02 -38.30
#